data_b3917a5a4cd183a818118c9a39ea8146
#
_entry.id   b3917a5a4cd183a818118c9a39ea8146
#
_cell.length_a   1.000
_cell.length_b   1.000
_cell.length_c   1.000
_cell.angle_alpha   90.00
_cell.angle_beta   90.00
_cell.angle_gamma   90.00
#
_symmetry.space_group_name_H-M   'P 1'
#
loop_
_entity.id
_entity.type
_entity.pdbx_description
1 polymer ?
#
loop_
_entity_poly.entity_id
_entity_poly.type
_entity_poly.pdbx_seq_one_letter_code
_entity_poly.pdbx_strand_id
1 'polypeptide(L)'
;MTPLKISTEQMIVLHGFFAEAAAVGEDELAGITGCDTEVEVQEIRATALSDFSERGLCLSDDLVAGVMGRLEGRVPGTISLVLEPEDALLWARLAGGDDPLGAFVLLASTLLQGVTDALGGVLDGDAAFEGARLVEEPELAMLVATHAPSDTIVFSTQLRIDARDEVLTAVSHLLVEWKYLAQVMSALSAAHH
;
A
#
# COMPACT_ATOMS: atom_id res chain seq x y z
N MET A 1 -0.18 -2.44 -26.75
CA MET A 1 0.03 -1.54 -25.60
C MET A 1 1.49 -1.11 -25.58
N THR A 2 1.78 0.17 -25.36
CA THR A 2 3.16 0.63 -25.17
C THR A 2 3.60 0.14 -23.78
N PRO A 3 4.78 -0.49 -23.64
CA PRO A 3 5.24 -0.94 -22.34
C PRO A 3 5.37 0.26 -21.39
N LEU A 4 4.93 0.06 -20.15
CA LEU A 4 5.10 1.05 -19.07
C LEU A 4 6.60 1.33 -18.92
N LYS A 5 7.01 2.57 -19.17
CA LYS A 5 8.39 3.01 -18.97
C LYS A 5 8.42 4.09 -17.90
N ILE A 6 8.80 3.68 -16.70
CA ILE A 6 9.13 4.60 -15.61
C ILE A 6 10.66 4.77 -15.62
N SER A 7 11.14 6.00 -15.62
CA SER A 7 12.58 6.27 -15.58
C SER A 7 13.16 5.97 -14.19
N THR A 8 14.48 5.81 -14.13
CA THR A 8 15.19 5.65 -12.86
C THR A 8 14.95 6.84 -11.91
N GLU A 9 14.91 8.07 -12.45
CA GLU A 9 14.62 9.27 -11.66
C GLU A 9 13.21 9.23 -11.07
N GLN A 10 12.22 8.80 -11.85
CA GLN A 10 10.85 8.63 -11.37
C GLN A 10 10.75 7.54 -10.30
N MET A 11 11.51 6.45 -10.42
CA MET A 11 11.56 5.41 -9.39
C MET A 11 12.18 5.90 -8.08
N ILE A 12 13.22 6.76 -8.15
CA ILE A 12 13.80 7.39 -6.96
C ILE A 12 12.77 8.28 -6.25
N VAL A 13 12.02 9.08 -7.00
CA VAL A 13 10.97 9.94 -6.45
C VAL A 13 9.86 9.12 -5.80
N LEU A 14 9.42 8.03 -6.46
CA LEU A 14 8.44 7.09 -5.90
C LEU A 14 8.95 6.43 -4.61
N HIS A 15 10.22 6.03 -4.58
CA HIS A 15 10.81 5.43 -3.38
C HIS A 15 10.79 6.43 -2.22
N GLY A 16 11.20 7.67 -2.45
CA GLY A 16 11.16 8.74 -1.44
C GLY A 16 9.73 8.96 -0.91
N PHE A 17 8.75 9.01 -1.81
CA PHE A 17 7.34 9.15 -1.45
C PHE A 17 6.83 8.00 -0.56
N PHE A 18 7.07 6.74 -0.95
CA PHE A 18 6.60 5.61 -0.14
C PHE A 18 7.36 5.47 1.18
N ALA A 19 8.64 5.88 1.24
CA ALA A 19 9.39 5.93 2.47
C ALA A 19 8.83 7.00 3.44
N GLU A 20 8.47 8.18 2.94
CA GLU A 20 7.80 9.21 3.73
C GLU A 20 6.41 8.74 4.21
N ALA A 21 5.65 8.09 3.34
CA ALA A 21 4.35 7.51 3.70
C ALA A 21 4.47 6.43 4.79
N ALA A 22 5.51 5.59 4.73
CA ALA A 22 5.80 4.59 5.76
C ALA A 22 6.11 5.25 7.10
N ALA A 23 6.96 6.27 7.10
CA ALA A 23 7.32 7.02 8.31
C ALA A 23 6.11 7.69 8.99
N VAL A 24 5.14 8.21 8.21
CA VAL A 24 3.88 8.72 8.78
C VAL A 24 3.11 7.62 9.50
N GLY A 25 3.06 6.41 8.94
CA GLY A 25 2.38 5.27 9.56
C GLY A 25 3.08 4.73 10.82
N GLU A 26 4.41 4.84 10.92
CA GLU A 26 5.20 4.32 12.05
C GLU A 26 4.78 4.89 13.40
N ASP A 27 4.64 6.21 13.49
CA ASP A 27 4.26 6.89 14.73
C ASP A 27 2.88 6.43 15.23
N GLU A 28 1.93 6.25 14.33
CA GLU A 28 0.59 5.78 14.66
C GLU A 28 0.59 4.30 15.04
N LEU A 29 1.35 3.46 14.32
CA LEU A 29 1.53 2.05 14.65
C LEU A 29 2.17 1.85 16.02
N ALA A 30 3.21 2.63 16.35
CA ALA A 30 3.82 2.61 17.67
C ALA A 30 2.81 2.95 18.76
N GLY A 31 1.91 3.90 18.52
CA GLY A 31 0.82 4.24 19.42
C GLY A 31 -0.18 3.11 19.65
N ILE A 32 -0.51 2.33 18.60
CA ILE A 32 -1.46 1.21 18.66
C ILE A 32 -0.81 -0.01 19.33
N THR A 33 0.41 -0.36 18.95
CA THR A 33 1.10 -1.56 19.44
C THR A 33 1.75 -1.36 20.80
N GLY A 34 1.97 -0.10 21.20
CA GLY A 34 2.70 0.25 22.43
C GLY A 34 4.19 -0.15 22.38
N CYS A 35 4.76 -0.29 21.19
CA CYS A 35 6.18 -0.59 20.99
C CYS A 35 6.73 0.19 19.79
N ASP A 36 8.04 0.39 19.81
CA ASP A 36 8.71 0.96 18.63
C ASP A 36 8.46 0.08 17.42
N THR A 37 8.08 0.73 16.33
CA THR A 37 7.78 0.09 15.06
C THR A 37 8.56 0.84 13.99
N GLU A 38 9.29 0.14 13.16
CA GLU A 38 10.01 0.69 12.01
C GLU A 38 9.47 0.05 10.73
N VAL A 39 9.20 0.86 9.71
CA VAL A 39 8.66 0.39 8.42
C VAL A 39 9.61 0.82 7.30
N GLU A 40 10.33 -0.13 6.74
CA GLU A 40 11.30 0.12 5.68
C GLU A 40 10.76 -0.29 4.31
N VAL A 41 10.88 0.59 3.32
CA VAL A 41 10.59 0.29 1.92
C VAL A 41 11.77 -0.47 1.31
N GLN A 42 11.56 -1.74 0.96
CA GLN A 42 12.59 -2.61 0.40
C GLN A 42 12.65 -2.53 -1.13
N GLU A 43 11.50 -2.60 -1.78
CA GLU A 43 11.40 -2.60 -3.23
C GLU A 43 10.11 -1.94 -3.69
N ILE A 44 10.17 -1.26 -4.83
CA ILE A 44 8.99 -0.75 -5.53
C ILE A 44 9.01 -1.26 -6.96
N ARG A 45 7.85 -1.74 -7.39
CA ARG A 45 7.59 -2.15 -8.78
C ARG A 45 6.38 -1.41 -9.31
N ALA A 46 6.43 -1.05 -10.58
CA ALA A 46 5.28 -0.51 -11.28
C ALA A 46 4.96 -1.40 -12.48
N THR A 47 3.76 -1.91 -12.56
CA THR A 47 3.30 -2.81 -13.62
C THR A 47 1.94 -2.38 -14.15
N ALA A 48 1.63 -2.71 -15.40
CA ALA A 48 0.27 -2.59 -15.88
C ALA A 48 -0.62 -3.65 -15.17
N LEU A 49 -1.87 -3.33 -14.92
CA LEU A 49 -2.81 -4.24 -14.27
C LEU A 49 -2.93 -5.58 -15.00
N SER A 50 -2.88 -5.58 -16.33
CA SER A 50 -2.87 -6.80 -17.14
C SER A 50 -1.71 -7.74 -16.80
N ASP A 51 -0.51 -7.17 -16.65
CA ASP A 51 0.70 -7.94 -16.35
C ASP A 51 0.73 -8.36 -14.87
N PHE A 52 0.12 -7.56 -14.00
CA PHE A 52 -0.03 -7.86 -12.59
C PHE A 52 -0.93 -9.07 -12.35
N SER A 53 -2.08 -9.14 -13.02
CA SER A 53 -3.01 -10.28 -12.91
C SER A 53 -2.43 -11.62 -13.40
N GLU A 54 -1.42 -11.57 -14.28
CA GLU A 54 -0.73 -12.78 -14.75
C GLU A 54 0.37 -13.28 -13.79
N ARG A 55 0.88 -12.39 -12.94
CA ARG A 55 2.03 -12.68 -12.05
C ARG A 55 1.65 -12.93 -10.60
N GLY A 56 0.40 -12.64 -10.22
CA GLY A 56 -0.08 -12.75 -8.85
C GLY A 56 0.52 -11.70 -7.90
N LEU A 57 0.17 -11.82 -6.63
CA LEU A 57 0.55 -10.86 -5.57
C LEU A 57 1.98 -11.01 -5.06
N CYS A 58 2.74 -11.96 -5.54
CA CYS A 58 4.19 -12.12 -5.33
C CYS A 58 4.69 -12.39 -3.90
N LEU A 59 3.87 -12.71 -2.93
CA LEU A 59 4.36 -13.18 -1.63
C LEU A 59 4.57 -14.69 -1.61
N SER A 60 3.59 -15.45 -2.06
CA SER A 60 3.67 -16.90 -2.26
C SER A 60 2.53 -17.37 -3.16
N ASP A 61 2.53 -18.64 -3.57
CA ASP A 61 1.39 -19.27 -4.23
C ASP A 61 0.26 -19.64 -3.24
N ASP A 62 0.45 -19.33 -1.97
CA ASP A 62 -0.45 -19.65 -0.86
C ASP A 62 -1.43 -18.50 -0.56
N LEU A 63 -2.37 -18.77 0.33
CA LEU A 63 -3.33 -17.79 0.83
C LEU A 63 -2.60 -16.58 1.45
N VAL A 64 -3.12 -15.39 1.22
CA VAL A 64 -2.65 -14.16 1.84
C VAL A 64 -3.76 -13.50 2.65
N ALA A 65 -3.40 -12.85 3.73
CA ALA A 65 -4.29 -11.97 4.47
C ALA A 65 -4.13 -10.56 3.95
N GLY A 66 -5.23 -9.88 3.62
CA GLY A 66 -5.14 -8.54 3.07
C GLY A 66 -6.22 -7.61 3.59
N VAL A 67 -5.89 -6.32 3.61
CA VAL A 67 -6.84 -5.24 3.82
C VAL A 67 -6.83 -4.36 2.59
N MET A 68 -8.01 -3.97 2.13
CA MET A 68 -8.18 -3.15 0.94
C MET A 68 -9.19 -2.03 1.22
N GLY A 69 -8.97 -0.89 0.61
CA GLY A 69 -9.91 0.22 0.60
C GLY A 69 -9.81 1.05 -0.67
N ARG A 70 -10.68 2.04 -0.77
CA ARG A 70 -10.71 3.02 -1.84
C ARG A 70 -9.85 4.22 -1.49
N LEU A 71 -9.15 4.72 -2.50
CA LEU A 71 -8.56 6.04 -2.49
C LEU A 71 -9.50 6.98 -3.23
N GLU A 72 -9.96 8.01 -2.56
CA GLU A 72 -10.83 9.05 -3.11
C GLU A 72 -10.10 10.39 -3.20
N GLY A 73 -10.59 11.29 -4.04
CA GLY A 73 -10.00 12.62 -4.24
C GLY A 73 -9.54 12.84 -5.69
N ARG A 74 -8.50 13.66 -5.87
CA ARG A 74 -7.97 14.01 -7.20
C ARG A 74 -7.43 12.83 -7.99
N VAL A 75 -6.92 11.84 -7.29
CA VAL A 75 -6.37 10.61 -7.85
C VAL A 75 -7.13 9.44 -7.25
N PRO A 76 -8.34 9.15 -7.76
CA PRO A 76 -9.09 8.01 -7.28
C PRO A 76 -8.42 6.70 -7.67
N GLY A 77 -8.53 5.71 -6.79
CA GLY A 77 -7.89 4.43 -6.99
C GLY A 77 -8.30 3.38 -5.98
N THR A 78 -7.47 2.36 -5.86
CA THR A 78 -7.59 1.34 -4.82
C THR A 78 -6.23 1.17 -4.16
N ILE A 79 -6.25 0.98 -2.85
CA ILE A 79 -5.04 0.70 -2.10
C ILE A 79 -5.25 -0.54 -1.24
N SER A 80 -4.23 -1.38 -1.13
CA SER A 80 -4.28 -2.58 -0.31
C SER A 80 -2.94 -2.86 0.36
N LEU A 81 -3.01 -3.60 1.46
CA LEU A 81 -1.85 -4.19 2.13
C LEU A 81 -2.10 -5.69 2.27
N VAL A 82 -1.12 -6.50 1.91
CA VAL A 82 -1.19 -7.95 2.00
C VAL A 82 0.04 -8.49 2.73
N LEU A 83 -0.19 -9.52 3.56
CA LEU A 83 0.83 -10.25 4.29
C LEU A 83 0.55 -11.76 4.16
N GLU A 84 1.55 -12.57 4.48
CA GLU A 84 1.31 -13.98 4.75
C GLU A 84 0.42 -14.12 6.00
N PRO A 85 -0.45 -15.15 6.09
CA PRO A 85 -1.39 -15.27 7.20
C PRO A 85 -0.71 -15.36 8.58
N GLU A 86 0.48 -15.96 8.62
CA GLU A 86 1.27 -16.07 9.85
C GLU A 86 1.76 -14.70 10.32
N ASP A 87 2.28 -13.89 9.41
CA ASP A 87 2.73 -12.52 9.66
C ASP A 87 1.55 -11.62 10.08
N ALA A 88 0.41 -11.74 9.40
CA ALA A 88 -0.79 -11.00 9.77
C ALA A 88 -1.28 -11.32 11.18
N LEU A 89 -1.28 -12.60 11.57
CA LEU A 89 -1.64 -13.04 12.93
C LEU A 89 -0.61 -12.58 13.96
N LEU A 90 0.67 -12.62 13.63
CA LEU A 90 1.74 -12.15 14.50
C LEU A 90 1.58 -10.64 14.74
N TRP A 91 1.40 -9.87 13.69
CA TRP A 91 1.19 -8.43 13.77
C TRP A 91 -0.06 -8.06 14.58
N ALA A 92 -1.17 -8.74 14.35
CA ALA A 92 -2.40 -8.55 15.12
C ALA A 92 -2.21 -8.78 16.63
N ARG A 93 -1.39 -9.75 17.02
CA ARG A 93 -1.07 -10.03 18.45
C ARG A 93 -0.28 -8.88 19.09
N LEU A 94 0.53 -8.16 18.33
CA LEU A 94 1.28 -7.00 18.86
C LEU A 94 0.35 -5.86 19.28
N ALA A 95 -0.76 -5.68 18.58
CA ALA A 95 -1.79 -4.70 18.97
C ALA A 95 -2.57 -5.11 20.22
N GLY A 96 -2.56 -6.40 20.58
CA GLY A 96 -3.31 -6.93 21.72
C GLY A 96 -4.81 -7.01 21.47
N GLY A 97 -5.53 -7.49 22.47
CA GLY A 97 -7.00 -7.61 22.42
C GLY A 97 -7.49 -9.01 22.02
N ASP A 98 -8.81 -9.18 22.08
CA ASP A 98 -9.48 -10.48 21.85
C ASP A 98 -9.99 -10.63 20.40
N ASP A 99 -9.79 -9.62 19.55
CA ASP A 99 -10.18 -9.61 18.13
C ASP A 99 -8.97 -9.46 17.20
N PRO A 100 -8.30 -10.55 16.82
CA PRO A 100 -7.13 -10.50 15.94
C PRO A 100 -7.45 -9.95 14.54
N LEU A 101 -8.66 -10.20 14.02
CA LEU A 101 -9.04 -9.71 12.70
C LEU A 101 -9.24 -8.20 12.70
N GLY A 102 -9.95 -7.68 13.71
CA GLY A 102 -10.10 -6.24 13.90
C GLY A 102 -8.77 -5.54 14.14
N ALA A 103 -7.89 -6.16 14.93
CA ALA A 103 -6.53 -5.64 15.15
C ALA A 103 -5.72 -5.58 13.85
N PHE A 104 -5.76 -6.63 13.03
CA PHE A 104 -5.08 -6.64 11.73
C PHE A 104 -5.63 -5.57 10.79
N VAL A 105 -6.96 -5.44 10.68
CA VAL A 105 -7.59 -4.39 9.86
C VAL A 105 -7.18 -3.00 10.34
N LEU A 106 -7.12 -2.78 11.66
CA LEU A 106 -6.69 -1.50 12.23
C LEU A 106 -5.24 -1.17 11.83
N LEU A 107 -4.30 -2.07 12.08
CA LEU A 107 -2.88 -1.87 11.78
C LEU A 107 -2.64 -1.66 10.28
N ALA A 108 -3.22 -2.50 9.43
CA ALA A 108 -3.12 -2.38 8.00
C ALA A 108 -3.72 -1.06 7.47
N SER A 109 -4.89 -0.66 8.01
CA SER A 109 -5.53 0.61 7.64
C SER A 109 -4.69 1.81 8.04
N THR A 110 -3.98 1.74 9.16
CA THR A 110 -3.06 2.79 9.62
C THR A 110 -1.92 3.02 8.62
N LEU A 111 -1.28 1.95 8.14
CA LEU A 111 -0.26 2.07 7.09
C LEU A 111 -0.83 2.62 5.77
N LEU A 112 -2.00 2.14 5.37
CA LEU A 112 -2.66 2.61 4.15
C LEU A 112 -3.09 4.08 4.27
N GLN A 113 -3.48 4.53 5.46
CA GLN A 113 -3.76 5.94 5.74
C GLN A 113 -2.49 6.78 5.59
N GLY A 114 -1.34 6.33 6.05
CA GLY A 114 -0.06 7.02 5.86
C GLY A 114 0.25 7.29 4.37
N VAL A 115 0.00 6.32 3.50
CA VAL A 115 0.13 6.51 2.03
C VAL A 115 -0.85 7.55 1.52
N THR A 116 -2.09 7.54 2.04
CA THR A 116 -3.13 8.49 1.64
C THR A 116 -2.80 9.90 2.09
N ASP A 117 -2.31 10.07 3.32
CA ASP A 117 -1.92 11.35 3.89
C ASP A 117 -0.72 11.94 3.15
N ALA A 118 0.27 11.12 2.80
CA ALA A 118 1.39 11.54 1.96
C ALA A 118 0.93 11.98 0.56
N LEU A 119 -0.03 11.24 -0.06
CA LEU A 119 -0.65 11.66 -1.32
C LEU A 119 -1.41 12.98 -1.17
N GLY A 120 -2.16 13.14 -0.09
CA GLY A 120 -2.88 14.37 0.23
C GLY A 120 -1.94 15.55 0.38
N GLY A 121 -0.79 15.37 1.05
CA GLY A 121 0.25 16.39 1.17
C GLY A 121 0.81 16.85 -0.19
N VAL A 122 1.02 15.90 -1.10
CA VAL A 122 1.55 16.17 -2.44
C VAL A 122 0.48 16.75 -3.39
N LEU A 123 -0.79 16.40 -3.18
CA LEU A 123 -1.93 16.78 -4.04
C LEU A 123 -2.78 17.91 -3.46
N ASP A 124 -2.25 18.73 -2.57
CA ASP A 124 -2.95 19.84 -1.90
C ASP A 124 -4.15 19.41 -1.03
N GLY A 125 -4.01 18.30 -0.32
CA GLY A 125 -4.99 17.87 0.68
C GLY A 125 -6.21 17.13 0.15
N ASP A 126 -6.23 16.75 -1.12
CA ASP A 126 -7.37 16.11 -1.77
C ASP A 126 -7.16 14.59 -1.97
N ALA A 127 -6.97 13.87 -0.85
CA ALA A 127 -6.93 12.41 -0.82
C ALA A 127 -7.58 11.89 0.46
N ALA A 128 -8.39 10.84 0.36
CA ALA A 128 -9.03 10.16 1.48
C ALA A 128 -9.01 8.64 1.27
N PHE A 129 -8.83 7.90 2.37
CA PHE A 129 -8.91 6.45 2.38
C PHE A 129 -10.23 6.02 3.00
N GLU A 130 -11.01 5.25 2.28
CA GLU A 130 -12.34 4.84 2.69
C GLU A 130 -12.59 3.34 2.51
N GLY A 131 -13.47 2.81 3.35
CA GLY A 131 -14.04 1.48 3.20
C GLY A 131 -13.05 0.34 3.39
N ALA A 132 -12.12 0.48 4.35
CA ALA A 132 -11.20 -0.61 4.71
C ALA A 132 -11.94 -1.90 5.00
N ARG A 133 -11.54 -2.98 4.35
CA ARG A 133 -12.12 -4.31 4.55
C ARG A 133 -11.09 -5.40 4.46
N LEU A 134 -11.28 -6.45 5.24
CA LEU A 134 -10.53 -7.69 5.10
C LEU A 134 -10.86 -8.36 3.76
N VAL A 135 -9.86 -8.88 3.09
CA VAL A 135 -10.01 -9.65 1.85
C VAL A 135 -9.23 -10.97 1.96
N GLU A 136 -9.90 -12.07 1.64
CA GLU A 136 -9.31 -13.41 1.70
C GLU A 136 -8.57 -13.79 0.41
N GLU A 137 -9.02 -13.21 -0.71
CA GLU A 137 -8.37 -13.34 -2.02
C GLU A 137 -8.11 -11.93 -2.58
N PRO A 138 -7.05 -11.25 -2.10
CA PRO A 138 -6.84 -9.84 -2.39
C PRO A 138 -6.76 -9.51 -3.88
N GLU A 139 -6.14 -10.39 -4.67
CA GLU A 139 -6.00 -10.19 -6.11
C GLU A 139 -7.36 -10.12 -6.80
N LEU A 140 -8.20 -11.13 -6.59
CA LEU A 140 -9.55 -11.18 -7.16
C LEU A 140 -10.42 -10.04 -6.62
N ALA A 141 -10.32 -9.77 -5.31
CA ALA A 141 -11.06 -8.67 -4.69
C ALA A 141 -10.63 -7.31 -5.24
N MET A 142 -9.34 -7.08 -5.50
CA MET A 142 -8.85 -5.86 -6.13
C MET A 142 -9.41 -5.71 -7.55
N LEU A 143 -9.33 -6.74 -8.37
CA LEU A 143 -9.84 -6.72 -9.75
C LEU A 143 -11.34 -6.45 -9.79
N VAL A 144 -12.10 -7.14 -8.96
CA VAL A 144 -13.57 -7.00 -8.90
C VAL A 144 -14.00 -5.67 -8.31
N ALA A 145 -13.32 -5.22 -7.25
CA ALA A 145 -13.71 -4.00 -6.54
C ALA A 145 -13.42 -2.72 -7.36
N THR A 146 -12.38 -2.76 -8.17
CA THR A 146 -12.00 -1.56 -8.93
C THR A 146 -12.76 -1.45 -10.24
N HIS A 147 -13.23 -2.57 -10.84
CA HIS A 147 -13.58 -2.60 -12.25
C HIS A 147 -12.58 -1.79 -13.07
N ALA A 148 -11.31 -1.91 -12.68
CA ALA A 148 -10.27 -1.01 -13.11
C ALA A 148 -10.10 -1.08 -14.62
N PRO A 149 -10.01 0.07 -15.27
CA PRO A 149 -9.68 0.11 -16.69
C PRO A 149 -8.40 -0.67 -16.99
N SER A 150 -8.30 -1.26 -18.17
CA SER A 150 -7.13 -2.05 -18.59
C SER A 150 -5.82 -1.26 -18.62
N ASP A 151 -5.90 0.07 -18.50
CA ASP A 151 -4.78 1.01 -18.45
C ASP A 151 -4.41 1.42 -17.00
N THR A 152 -4.93 0.72 -15.99
CA THR A 152 -4.52 0.93 -14.59
C THR A 152 -3.09 0.48 -14.37
N ILE A 153 -2.36 1.28 -13.61
CA ILE A 153 -1.01 0.98 -13.14
C ILE A 153 -1.09 0.51 -11.68
N VAL A 154 -0.35 -0.53 -11.39
CA VAL A 154 -0.18 -1.06 -10.03
C VAL A 154 1.23 -0.72 -9.56
N PHE A 155 1.32 0.07 -8.50
CA PHE A 155 2.55 0.24 -7.74
C PHE A 155 2.54 -0.76 -6.60
N SER A 156 3.47 -1.71 -6.64
CA SER A 156 3.66 -2.70 -5.57
C SER A 156 4.88 -2.32 -4.77
N THR A 157 4.70 -2.09 -3.47
CA THR A 157 5.76 -1.69 -2.55
C THR A 157 5.96 -2.79 -1.52
N GLN A 158 7.12 -3.42 -1.53
CA GLN A 158 7.50 -4.38 -0.50
C GLN A 158 7.98 -3.62 0.73
N LEU A 159 7.39 -3.94 1.87
CA LEU A 159 7.66 -3.34 3.17
C LEU A 159 8.26 -4.40 4.11
N ARG A 160 9.25 -3.99 4.86
CA ARG A 160 9.71 -4.68 6.05
C ARG A 160 9.21 -3.92 7.26
N ILE A 161 8.59 -4.62 8.19
CA ILE A 161 8.04 -4.05 9.42
C ILE A 161 8.77 -4.70 10.59
N ASP A 162 9.56 -3.93 11.31
CA ASP A 162 10.23 -4.37 12.54
C ASP A 162 9.42 -3.85 13.74
N ALA A 163 8.91 -4.77 14.56
CA ALA A 163 8.11 -4.43 15.74
C ALA A 163 8.39 -5.40 16.87
N ARG A 164 8.83 -4.90 18.03
CA ARG A 164 9.28 -5.68 19.20
C ARG A 164 10.37 -6.68 18.84
N ASP A 165 10.99 -7.24 18.47
CA ASP A 165 11.91 -8.33 18.09
C ASP A 165 11.36 -9.21 16.94
N GLU A 166 10.22 -8.82 16.35
CA GLU A 166 9.62 -9.53 15.23
C GLU A 166 9.84 -8.75 13.93
N VAL A 167 10.06 -9.48 12.85
CA VAL A 167 10.24 -8.94 11.50
C VAL A 167 9.17 -9.51 10.61
N LEU A 168 8.36 -8.64 10.01
CA LEU A 168 7.25 -8.99 9.14
C LEU A 168 7.53 -8.49 7.73
N THR A 169 6.99 -9.18 6.74
CA THR A 169 7.01 -8.72 5.34
C THR A 169 5.60 -8.47 4.86
N ALA A 170 5.38 -7.27 4.33
CA ALA A 170 4.12 -6.87 3.74
C ALA A 170 4.32 -6.36 2.31
N VAL A 171 3.27 -6.41 1.50
CA VAL A 171 3.24 -5.74 0.20
C VAL A 171 2.04 -4.80 0.14
N SER A 172 2.30 -3.54 -0.08
CA SER A 172 1.27 -2.54 -0.37
C SER A 172 1.09 -2.42 -1.88
N HIS A 173 -0.15 -2.35 -2.33
CA HIS A 173 -0.50 -2.09 -3.73
C HIS A 173 -1.32 -0.81 -3.82
N LEU A 174 -0.87 0.11 -4.68
CA LEU A 174 -1.60 1.30 -5.05
C LEU A 174 -1.98 1.18 -6.54
N LEU A 175 -3.27 1.14 -6.83
CA LEU A 175 -3.83 1.02 -8.17
C LEU A 175 -4.37 2.37 -8.62
N VAL A 176 -3.79 2.92 -9.68
CA VAL A 176 -4.15 4.23 -10.22
C VAL A 176 -4.33 4.13 -11.74
N GLU A 177 -5.38 4.74 -12.28
CA GLU A 177 -5.55 4.83 -13.74
C GLU A 177 -4.41 5.63 -14.38
N TRP A 178 -3.98 5.19 -15.58
CA TRP A 178 -2.91 5.83 -16.34
C TRP A 178 -3.08 7.36 -16.50
N LYS A 179 -4.30 7.81 -16.69
CA LYS A 179 -4.60 9.24 -16.87
C LYS A 179 -4.19 10.11 -15.67
N TYR A 180 -4.11 9.52 -14.47
CA TYR A 180 -3.68 10.23 -13.25
C TYR A 180 -2.18 10.10 -12.98
N LEU A 181 -1.49 9.13 -13.62
CA LEU A 181 -0.08 8.90 -13.37
C LEU A 181 0.77 10.14 -13.61
N ALA A 182 0.53 10.85 -14.72
CA ALA A 182 1.28 12.07 -15.03
C ALA A 182 1.08 13.16 -13.97
N GLN A 183 -0.12 13.27 -13.41
CA GLN A 183 -0.43 14.20 -12.32
C GLN A 183 0.31 13.82 -11.04
N VAL A 184 0.27 12.55 -10.63
CA VAL A 184 0.99 12.03 -9.46
C VAL A 184 2.49 12.29 -9.62
N MET A 185 3.08 11.88 -10.74
CA MET A 185 4.51 12.04 -10.98
C MET A 185 4.95 13.51 -11.03
N SER A 186 4.12 14.38 -11.59
CA SER A 186 4.39 15.82 -11.60
C SER A 186 4.37 16.43 -10.20
N ALA A 187 3.37 16.06 -9.39
CA ALA A 187 3.23 16.53 -8.04
C ALA A 187 4.39 16.03 -7.15
N LEU A 188 4.73 14.75 -7.23
CA LEU A 188 5.87 14.17 -6.52
C LEU A 188 7.20 14.82 -6.90
N SER A 189 7.43 15.09 -8.19
CA SER A 189 8.64 15.77 -8.64
C SER A 189 8.74 17.22 -8.14
N ALA A 190 7.59 17.90 -7.99
CA ALA A 190 7.55 19.25 -7.47
C ALA A 190 7.81 19.33 -5.95
N ALA A 191 7.40 18.32 -5.20
CA ALA A 191 7.62 18.23 -3.75
C ALA A 191 9.08 17.92 -3.38
N HIS A 192 9.86 17.33 -4.31
CA HIS A 192 11.26 16.96 -4.08
C HIS A 192 12.27 18.05 -4.50
N HIS A 193 11.81 19.20 -4.96
CA HIS A 193 12.61 20.39 -5.31
C HIS A 193 12.38 21.54 -4.34
#